data_08f130b7b8ce47e7754e665121bd116b
#
_entry.id   08f130b7b8ce47e7754e665121bd116b
#
_cell.length_a   1.000
_cell.length_b   1.000
_cell.length_c   1.000
_cell.angle_alpha   90.00
_cell.angle_beta   90.00
_cell.angle_gamma   90.00
#
_symmetry.space_group_name_H-M   'P 1'
#
loop_
_entity.id
_entity.type
_entity.pdbx_description
1 polymer ?
#
loop_
_entity_poly.entity_id
_entity_poly.type
_entity_poly.pdbx_seq_one_letter_code
_entity_poly.pdbx_strand_id
1 'polypeptide(L)'
;MSTHFQELAKAGKPIVPVIALPSLDCALPLADTLSSCGFKVLEITLRTDCGLEAIKLLRDSRPELVVGAGTVKNSRQLTQVVAAGAQFVVSPGTDAVMIDQANNHGVALVPGVMTPSEIMTAENHGLDTVKLFPAALAGGTEFISSMNAIFPGLKFFPTGGVSEDNVNQYLALQNVICAGGTWLTPKSLMEKGHWDKIHEIAQRC
;
A
#
# COMPACT_ATOMS: atom_id res chain seq x y z
N MET A 1 -2.60 -18.46 11.18
CA MET A 1 -3.58 -17.96 10.21
C MET A 1 -2.89 -16.83 9.48
N SER A 2 -2.81 -16.87 8.16
CA SER A 2 -2.28 -15.77 7.35
C SER A 2 -3.19 -14.56 7.52
N THR A 3 -2.62 -13.39 7.82
CA THR A 3 -3.39 -12.14 7.88
C THR A 3 -3.71 -11.72 6.45
N HIS A 4 -4.99 -11.62 6.10
CA HIS A 4 -5.39 -11.16 4.78
C HIS A 4 -5.35 -9.64 4.70
N PHE A 5 -4.74 -9.09 3.65
CA PHE A 5 -4.69 -7.63 3.43
C PHE A 5 -6.08 -6.99 3.38
N GLN A 6 -7.06 -7.71 2.84
CA GLN A 6 -8.44 -7.23 2.76
C GLN A 6 -9.03 -6.84 4.13
N GLU A 7 -8.69 -7.56 5.19
CA GLU A 7 -9.17 -7.21 6.54
C GLU A 7 -8.45 -5.96 7.08
N LEU A 8 -7.15 -5.83 6.82
CA LEU A 8 -6.38 -4.66 7.23
C LEU A 8 -6.85 -3.39 6.50
N ALA A 9 -7.15 -3.49 5.20
CA ALA A 9 -7.61 -2.37 4.38
C ALA A 9 -8.95 -1.78 4.85
N LYS A 10 -9.79 -2.55 5.56
CA LYS A 10 -11.07 -2.08 6.11
C LYS A 10 -10.94 -1.16 7.33
N ALA A 11 -9.75 -1.04 7.90
CA ALA A 11 -9.54 -0.26 9.13
C ALA A 11 -9.73 1.26 8.95
N GLY A 12 -9.71 1.78 7.72
CA GLY A 12 -9.79 3.19 7.43
C GLY A 12 -10.47 3.52 6.09
N LYS A 13 -10.19 4.70 5.56
CA LYS A 13 -10.64 5.10 4.22
C LYS A 13 -10.09 4.13 3.15
N PRO A 14 -10.81 3.95 2.02
CA PRO A 14 -10.39 3.04 0.95
C PRO A 14 -9.25 3.61 0.08
N ILE A 15 -8.51 4.56 0.61
CA ILE A 15 -7.31 5.13 0.01
C ILE A 15 -6.16 4.91 0.99
N VAL A 16 -5.09 4.27 0.52
CA VAL A 16 -3.88 4.02 1.31
C VAL A 16 -2.82 5.04 0.90
N PRO A 17 -2.43 5.97 1.79
CA PRO A 17 -1.30 6.86 1.54
C PRO A 17 -0.01 6.06 1.31
N VAL A 18 0.62 6.27 0.14
CA VAL A 18 1.90 5.65 -0.25
C VAL A 18 3.00 6.66 -0.01
N ILE A 19 3.74 6.47 1.06
CA ILE A 19 4.57 7.50 1.69
C ILE A 19 6.06 7.24 1.44
N ALA A 20 6.74 8.22 0.86
CA ALA A 20 8.20 8.28 0.79
C ALA A 20 8.68 9.39 1.73
N LEU A 21 8.98 9.05 2.97
CA LEU A 21 9.37 10.02 4.00
C LEU A 21 10.70 10.69 3.66
N PRO A 22 10.80 12.02 3.68
CA PRO A 22 12.07 12.70 3.45
C PRO A 22 13.05 12.55 4.63
N SER A 23 12.54 12.44 5.85
CA SER A 23 13.31 12.20 7.08
C SER A 23 12.46 11.48 8.11
N LEU A 24 13.10 10.90 9.12
CA LEU A 24 12.40 10.20 10.22
C LEU A 24 11.52 11.13 11.04
N ASP A 25 11.94 12.39 11.23
CA ASP A 25 11.19 13.39 12.00
C ASP A 25 9.81 13.70 11.41
N CYS A 26 9.61 13.43 10.12
CA CYS A 26 8.31 13.58 9.47
C CYS A 26 7.32 12.46 9.81
N ALA A 27 7.76 11.33 10.34
CA ALA A 27 6.92 10.13 10.48
C ALA A 27 5.73 10.34 11.41
N LEU A 28 5.97 10.77 12.63
CA LEU A 28 4.89 10.97 13.63
C LEU A 28 3.96 12.12 13.26
N PRO A 29 4.44 13.34 12.93
CA PRO A 29 3.54 14.43 12.55
C PRO A 29 2.67 14.11 11.34
N LEU A 30 3.23 13.41 10.32
CA LEU A 30 2.46 12.98 9.16
C LEU A 30 1.39 11.96 9.53
N ALA A 31 1.75 10.94 10.33
CA ALA A 31 0.82 9.90 10.75
C ALA A 31 -0.34 10.49 11.57
N ASP A 32 -0.07 11.43 12.47
CA ASP A 32 -1.09 12.14 13.26
C ASP A 32 -2.01 12.96 12.35
N THR A 33 -1.44 13.68 11.38
CA THR A 33 -2.20 14.47 10.41
C THR A 33 -3.15 13.57 9.60
N LEU A 34 -2.63 12.48 9.02
CA LEU A 34 -3.43 11.54 8.21
C LEU A 34 -4.49 10.82 9.07
N SER A 35 -4.13 10.41 10.28
CA SER A 35 -5.04 9.73 11.20
C SER A 35 -6.22 10.62 11.61
N SER A 36 -5.98 11.91 11.83
CA SER A 36 -7.04 12.89 12.12
C SER A 36 -8.04 13.06 10.98
N CYS A 37 -7.62 12.76 9.74
CA CYS A 37 -8.48 12.73 8.55
C CYS A 37 -9.13 11.35 8.28
N GLY A 38 -8.94 10.36 9.18
CA GLY A 38 -9.53 9.03 9.04
C GLY A 38 -8.71 8.00 8.26
N PHE A 39 -7.47 8.33 7.86
CA PHE A 39 -6.57 7.35 7.26
C PHE A 39 -5.92 6.51 8.36
N LYS A 40 -6.29 5.24 8.43
CA LYS A 40 -5.78 4.30 9.44
C LYS A 40 -4.78 3.29 8.88
N VAL A 41 -4.68 3.17 7.56
CA VAL A 41 -3.77 2.27 6.85
C VAL A 41 -2.73 3.10 6.12
N LEU A 42 -1.45 2.91 6.41
CA LEU A 42 -0.34 3.68 5.83
C LEU A 42 0.69 2.74 5.19
N GLU A 43 1.10 3.00 3.95
CA GLU A 43 2.20 2.30 3.26
C GLU A 43 3.48 3.14 3.33
N ILE A 44 4.43 2.77 4.18
CA ILE A 44 5.75 3.43 4.27
C ILE A 44 6.70 2.76 3.28
N THR A 45 7.20 3.51 2.32
CA THR A 45 8.05 2.91 1.26
C THR A 45 9.53 2.86 1.64
N LEU A 46 10.22 1.80 1.19
CA LEU A 46 11.68 1.69 1.27
C LEU A 46 12.40 2.46 0.15
N ARG A 47 11.83 3.58 -0.31
CA ARG A 47 12.45 4.48 -1.31
C ARG A 47 13.43 5.47 -0.69
N THR A 48 13.41 5.60 0.63
CA THR A 48 14.27 6.46 1.42
C THR A 48 14.93 5.66 2.53
N ASP A 49 16.08 6.11 2.99
CA ASP A 49 16.89 5.39 3.98
C ASP A 49 16.19 5.27 5.34
N CYS A 50 15.34 6.23 5.70
CA CYS A 50 14.60 6.22 6.96
C CYS A 50 13.35 5.31 6.96
N GLY A 51 12.97 4.72 5.81
CA GLY A 51 11.71 3.97 5.69
C GLY A 51 11.57 2.83 6.69
N LEU A 52 12.61 2.02 6.88
CA LEU A 52 12.59 0.90 7.82
C LEU A 52 12.44 1.36 9.28
N GLU A 53 13.21 2.38 9.67
CA GLU A 53 13.17 2.95 11.01
C GLU A 53 11.83 3.63 11.29
N ALA A 54 11.26 4.30 10.27
CA ALA A 54 9.93 4.90 10.37
C ALA A 54 8.82 3.88 10.59
N ILE A 55 8.87 2.71 9.93
CA ILE A 55 7.92 1.62 10.19
C ILE A 55 7.97 1.23 11.66
N LYS A 56 9.17 0.97 12.20
CA LYS A 56 9.35 0.61 13.60
C LYS A 56 8.82 1.69 14.53
N LEU A 57 9.21 2.95 14.31
CA LEU A 57 8.78 4.09 15.12
C LEU A 57 7.24 4.22 15.17
N LEU A 58 6.58 4.11 14.01
CA LEU A 58 5.13 4.20 13.91
C LEU A 58 4.45 3.03 14.60
N ARG A 59 4.96 1.80 14.45
CA ARG A 59 4.42 0.62 15.12
C ARG A 59 4.50 0.73 16.64
N ASP A 60 5.61 1.27 17.16
CA ASP A 60 5.82 1.44 18.60
C ASP A 60 4.98 2.60 19.19
N SER A 61 4.80 3.69 18.40
CA SER A 61 4.21 4.94 18.90
C SER A 61 2.73 5.13 18.54
N ARG A 62 2.21 4.43 17.54
CA ARG A 62 0.83 4.54 17.01
C ARG A 62 0.21 3.16 16.77
N PRO A 63 -0.02 2.36 17.84
CA PRO A 63 -0.50 0.98 17.71
C PRO A 63 -1.91 0.90 17.08
N GLU A 64 -2.67 1.98 17.08
CA GLU A 64 -3.98 2.09 16.42
C GLU A 64 -3.93 2.17 14.91
N LEU A 65 -2.76 2.42 14.33
CA LEU A 65 -2.56 2.48 12.89
C LEU A 65 -2.13 1.12 12.34
N VAL A 66 -2.60 0.82 11.14
CA VAL A 66 -2.11 -0.30 10.33
C VAL A 66 -0.97 0.21 9.46
N VAL A 67 0.25 -0.18 9.79
CA VAL A 67 1.46 0.27 9.09
C VAL A 67 2.04 -0.87 8.27
N GLY A 68 2.14 -0.66 6.97
CA GLY A 68 2.78 -1.58 6.03
C GLY A 68 4.03 -1.02 5.39
N ALA A 69 4.77 -1.91 4.75
CA ALA A 69 5.99 -1.60 4.03
C ALA A 69 5.77 -1.65 2.51
N GLY A 70 6.08 -0.56 1.81
CA GLY A 70 6.03 -0.50 0.34
C GLY A 70 7.42 -0.55 -0.31
N THR A 71 7.44 -0.87 -1.61
CA THR A 71 8.67 -0.96 -2.41
C THR A 71 9.64 -2.03 -1.86
N VAL A 72 9.11 -3.11 -1.31
CA VAL A 72 9.90 -4.28 -0.91
C VAL A 72 10.19 -5.11 -2.17
N LYS A 73 11.48 -5.32 -2.48
CA LYS A 73 11.91 -5.87 -3.77
C LYS A 73 12.60 -7.22 -3.69
N ASN A 74 12.85 -7.72 -2.49
CA ASN A 74 13.53 -9.00 -2.28
C ASN A 74 13.30 -9.56 -0.87
N SER A 75 13.63 -10.83 -0.70
CA SER A 75 13.49 -11.59 0.54
C SER A 75 14.20 -10.96 1.75
N ARG A 76 15.39 -10.35 1.54
CA ARG A 76 16.11 -9.68 2.62
C ARG A 76 15.32 -8.48 3.16
N GLN A 77 14.78 -7.64 2.27
CA GLN A 77 13.96 -6.51 2.67
C GLN A 77 12.66 -6.98 3.35
N LEU A 78 12.03 -8.07 2.84
CA LEU A 78 10.86 -8.67 3.47
C LEU A 78 11.15 -9.02 4.95
N THR A 79 12.23 -9.76 5.21
CA THR A 79 12.62 -10.12 6.58
C THR A 79 12.85 -8.88 7.46
N GLN A 80 13.49 -7.84 6.92
CA GLN A 80 13.76 -6.61 7.65
C GLN A 80 12.47 -5.86 8.03
N VAL A 81 11.51 -5.73 7.10
CA VAL A 81 10.25 -5.02 7.38
C VAL A 81 9.34 -5.80 8.32
N VAL A 82 9.34 -7.13 8.24
CA VAL A 82 8.63 -7.97 9.21
C VAL A 82 9.21 -7.80 10.61
N ALA A 83 10.53 -7.81 10.74
CA ALA A 83 11.21 -7.57 12.02
C ALA A 83 10.97 -6.15 12.57
N ALA A 84 10.74 -5.16 11.69
CA ALA A 84 10.34 -3.80 12.07
C ALA A 84 8.85 -3.68 12.47
N GLY A 85 8.06 -4.76 12.34
CA GLY A 85 6.66 -4.82 12.73
C GLY A 85 5.67 -4.42 11.64
N ALA A 86 6.07 -4.41 10.35
CA ALA A 86 5.15 -4.18 9.26
C ALA A 86 4.00 -5.21 9.27
N GLN A 87 2.76 -4.75 9.16
CA GLN A 87 1.56 -5.60 9.22
C GLN A 87 1.13 -6.09 7.84
N PHE A 88 1.57 -5.41 6.79
CA PHE A 88 1.46 -5.86 5.41
C PHE A 88 2.69 -5.38 4.61
N VAL A 89 2.89 -6.03 3.48
CA VAL A 89 4.03 -5.76 2.59
C VAL A 89 3.50 -5.54 1.17
N VAL A 90 4.05 -4.56 0.48
CA VAL A 90 3.71 -4.27 -0.92
C VAL A 90 4.98 -4.28 -1.76
N SER A 91 5.00 -5.09 -2.81
CA SER A 91 6.11 -5.16 -3.76
C SER A 91 5.76 -4.51 -5.10
N PRO A 92 6.75 -4.03 -5.86
CA PRO A 92 6.51 -3.47 -7.19
C PRO A 92 6.24 -4.52 -8.27
N GLY A 93 6.53 -5.77 -8.01
CA GLY A 93 6.35 -6.91 -8.93
C GLY A 93 6.09 -8.20 -8.17
N THR A 94 5.86 -9.28 -8.91
CA THR A 94 5.56 -10.62 -8.38
C THR A 94 6.81 -11.48 -8.35
N ASP A 95 7.11 -12.06 -7.19
CA ASP A 95 8.21 -13.01 -6.96
C ASP A 95 7.68 -14.15 -6.09
N ALA A 96 7.63 -15.36 -6.66
CA ALA A 96 7.10 -16.55 -5.99
C ALA A 96 7.85 -16.87 -4.69
N VAL A 97 9.17 -16.73 -4.68
CA VAL A 97 9.99 -16.99 -3.47
C VAL A 97 9.63 -15.99 -2.36
N MET A 98 9.40 -14.74 -2.71
CA MET A 98 9.01 -13.71 -1.74
C MET A 98 7.58 -13.93 -1.24
N ILE A 99 6.67 -14.45 -2.08
CA ILE A 99 5.31 -14.82 -1.67
C ILE A 99 5.36 -15.96 -0.64
N ASP A 100 6.09 -17.04 -0.93
CA ASP A 100 6.24 -18.16 -0.01
C ASP A 100 6.86 -17.73 1.32
N GLN A 101 7.84 -16.84 1.27
CA GLN A 101 8.46 -16.30 2.46
C GLN A 101 7.49 -15.45 3.29
N ALA A 102 6.67 -14.61 2.66
CA ALA A 102 5.64 -13.82 3.34
C ALA A 102 4.61 -14.74 4.02
N ASN A 103 4.18 -15.79 3.33
CA ASN A 103 3.28 -16.82 3.89
C ASN A 103 3.90 -17.49 5.12
N ASN A 104 5.19 -17.85 5.07
CA ASN A 104 5.91 -18.45 6.20
C ASN A 104 6.03 -17.49 7.40
N HIS A 105 6.14 -16.20 7.17
CA HIS A 105 6.13 -15.18 8.23
C HIS A 105 4.72 -14.82 8.71
N GLY A 106 3.67 -15.28 8.04
CA GLY A 106 2.28 -14.93 8.35
C GLY A 106 1.94 -13.46 8.10
N VAL A 107 2.71 -12.76 7.23
CA VAL A 107 2.48 -11.37 6.86
C VAL A 107 1.75 -11.27 5.53
N ALA A 108 0.76 -10.39 5.44
CA ALA A 108 0.04 -10.13 4.20
C ALA A 108 0.99 -9.51 3.14
N LEU A 109 1.13 -10.15 1.97
CA LEU A 109 1.86 -9.59 0.83
C LEU A 109 0.88 -9.22 -0.29
N VAL A 110 1.03 -8.02 -0.83
CA VAL A 110 0.31 -7.52 -2.01
C VAL A 110 1.33 -7.31 -3.13
N PRO A 111 1.55 -8.31 -4.00
CA PRO A 111 2.55 -8.23 -5.07
C PRO A 111 2.06 -7.34 -6.21
N GLY A 112 3.01 -6.64 -6.84
CA GLY A 112 2.77 -5.88 -8.06
C GLY A 112 2.54 -6.79 -9.25
N VAL A 113 1.52 -6.49 -10.06
CA VAL A 113 1.19 -7.20 -11.30
C VAL A 113 0.88 -6.21 -12.42
N MET A 114 1.14 -6.60 -13.65
CA MET A 114 0.79 -5.87 -14.86
C MET A 114 0.23 -6.79 -15.95
N THR A 115 0.30 -8.10 -15.73
CA THR A 115 -0.10 -9.13 -16.68
C THR A 115 -0.94 -10.22 -16.02
N PRO A 116 -1.80 -10.94 -16.79
CA PRO A 116 -2.54 -12.11 -16.28
C PRO A 116 -1.62 -13.23 -15.75
N SER A 117 -0.42 -13.41 -16.30
CA SER A 117 0.52 -14.44 -15.85
C SER A 117 1.03 -14.17 -14.42
N GLU A 118 1.27 -12.91 -14.08
CA GLU A 118 1.66 -12.51 -12.72
C GLU A 118 0.50 -12.69 -11.74
N ILE A 119 -0.75 -12.41 -12.19
CA ILE A 119 -1.97 -12.67 -11.42
C ILE A 119 -2.09 -14.16 -11.13
N MET A 120 -1.95 -15.03 -12.13
CA MET A 120 -1.97 -16.49 -11.96
C MET A 120 -0.90 -16.95 -10.97
N THR A 121 0.29 -16.37 -11.02
CA THR A 121 1.36 -16.69 -10.05
C THR A 121 0.94 -16.34 -8.63
N ALA A 122 0.38 -15.15 -8.41
CA ALA A 122 -0.09 -14.73 -7.08
C ALA A 122 -1.23 -15.64 -6.57
N GLU A 123 -2.23 -15.93 -7.41
CA GLU A 123 -3.37 -16.78 -7.06
C GLU A 123 -2.95 -18.21 -6.74
N ASN A 124 -2.04 -18.81 -7.53
CA ASN A 124 -1.51 -20.15 -7.29
C ASN A 124 -0.75 -20.29 -5.96
N HIS A 125 -0.24 -19.17 -5.41
CA HIS A 125 0.40 -19.13 -4.08
C HIS A 125 -0.58 -18.67 -2.97
N GLY A 126 -1.90 -18.66 -3.25
CA GLY A 126 -2.95 -18.42 -2.27
C GLY A 126 -3.21 -16.95 -1.94
N LEU A 127 -2.74 -16.02 -2.78
CA LEU A 127 -3.04 -14.59 -2.59
C LEU A 127 -4.39 -14.23 -3.22
N ASP A 128 -5.15 -13.43 -2.49
CA ASP A 128 -6.47 -12.93 -2.88
C ASP A 128 -6.47 -11.44 -3.28
N THR A 129 -5.31 -10.79 -3.15
CA THR A 129 -5.14 -9.36 -3.43
C THR A 129 -3.81 -9.10 -4.12
N VAL A 130 -3.85 -8.31 -5.19
CA VAL A 130 -2.67 -7.89 -5.96
C VAL A 130 -2.66 -6.37 -6.18
N LYS A 131 -1.48 -5.81 -6.35
CA LYS A 131 -1.30 -4.40 -6.68
C LYS A 131 -1.20 -4.24 -8.21
N LEU A 132 -2.15 -3.57 -8.86
CA LEU A 132 -1.92 -3.13 -10.24
C LEU A 132 -0.90 -2.01 -10.25
N PHE A 133 0.29 -2.24 -10.86
CA PHE A 133 1.38 -1.25 -10.83
C PHE A 133 2.29 -1.30 -12.07
N PRO A 134 2.55 -0.15 -12.70
CA PRO A 134 1.90 1.17 -12.50
C PRO A 134 0.49 1.19 -13.10
N ALA A 135 -0.54 1.48 -12.31
CA ALA A 135 -1.94 1.26 -12.71
C ALA A 135 -2.34 2.00 -14.01
N ALA A 136 -1.98 3.27 -14.14
CA ALA A 136 -2.32 4.06 -15.32
C ALA A 136 -1.67 3.50 -16.60
N LEU A 137 -0.43 2.99 -16.51
CA LEU A 137 0.29 2.42 -17.65
C LEU A 137 -0.15 0.99 -17.98
N ALA A 138 -0.70 0.28 -16.99
CA ALA A 138 -1.17 -1.10 -17.12
C ALA A 138 -2.61 -1.20 -17.66
N GLY A 139 -3.20 -0.12 -18.16
CA GLY A 139 -4.57 -0.09 -18.68
C GLY A 139 -5.63 0.32 -17.66
N GLY A 140 -5.24 0.70 -16.45
CA GLY A 140 -6.12 1.35 -15.46
C GLY A 140 -7.37 0.57 -15.11
N THR A 141 -8.50 1.27 -15.10
CA THR A 141 -9.81 0.70 -14.78
C THR A 141 -10.29 -0.33 -15.79
N GLU A 142 -9.92 -0.20 -17.05
CA GLU A 142 -10.30 -1.14 -18.13
C GLU A 142 -9.63 -2.49 -17.89
N PHE A 143 -8.33 -2.51 -17.58
CA PHE A 143 -7.63 -3.75 -17.22
C PHE A 143 -8.28 -4.42 -16.01
N ILE A 144 -8.47 -3.70 -14.90
CA ILE A 144 -9.07 -4.25 -13.69
C ILE A 144 -10.46 -4.83 -13.95
N SER A 145 -11.29 -4.09 -14.68
CA SER A 145 -12.64 -4.54 -15.03
C SER A 145 -12.63 -5.82 -15.86
N SER A 146 -11.72 -5.92 -16.85
CA SER A 146 -11.61 -7.12 -17.69
C SER A 146 -11.14 -8.35 -16.92
N MET A 147 -10.34 -8.19 -15.88
CA MET A 147 -9.85 -9.29 -15.04
C MET A 147 -10.93 -9.87 -14.12
N ASN A 148 -12.01 -9.14 -13.83
CA ASN A 148 -13.04 -9.59 -12.90
C ASN A 148 -13.76 -10.88 -13.32
N ALA A 149 -13.98 -11.06 -14.63
CA ALA A 149 -14.59 -12.27 -15.16
C ALA A 149 -13.66 -13.49 -15.14
N ILE A 150 -12.34 -13.25 -15.20
CA ILE A 150 -11.31 -14.29 -15.27
C ILE A 150 -10.88 -14.71 -13.86
N PHE A 151 -10.77 -13.74 -12.94
CA PHE A 151 -10.32 -13.91 -11.56
C PHE A 151 -11.36 -13.37 -10.57
N PRO A 152 -12.55 -14.02 -10.42
CA PRO A 152 -13.70 -13.45 -9.70
C PRO A 152 -13.47 -13.28 -8.19
N GLY A 153 -12.51 -14.01 -7.62
CA GLY A 153 -12.15 -13.92 -6.19
C GLY A 153 -11.07 -12.90 -5.86
N LEU A 154 -10.38 -12.40 -6.91
CA LEU A 154 -9.21 -11.55 -6.72
C LEU A 154 -9.61 -10.08 -6.53
N LYS A 155 -8.92 -9.41 -5.62
CA LYS A 155 -9.05 -7.96 -5.39
C LYS A 155 -7.81 -7.20 -5.85
N PHE A 156 -8.04 -5.98 -6.31
CA PHE A 156 -6.99 -5.09 -6.77
C PHE A 156 -6.75 -3.93 -5.81
N PHE A 157 -5.49 -3.55 -5.71
CA PHE A 157 -4.97 -2.34 -5.07
C PHE A 157 -4.22 -1.52 -6.13
N PRO A 158 -4.92 -0.74 -6.99
CA PRO A 158 -4.27 0.09 -8.01
C PRO A 158 -3.39 1.16 -7.39
N THR A 159 -2.19 1.31 -7.93
CA THR A 159 -1.20 2.33 -7.53
C THR A 159 -0.37 2.76 -8.73
N GLY A 160 0.02 4.04 -8.77
CA GLY A 160 0.80 4.61 -9.88
C GLY A 160 -0.08 5.22 -10.96
N GLY A 161 -0.11 6.55 -11.00
CA GLY A 161 -1.00 7.34 -11.83
C GLY A 161 -2.42 7.50 -11.26
N VAL A 162 -2.66 7.01 -10.04
CA VAL A 162 -3.87 7.32 -9.28
C VAL A 162 -3.71 8.71 -8.65
N SER A 163 -4.75 9.53 -8.72
CA SER A 163 -4.80 10.91 -8.26
C SER A 163 -6.16 11.24 -7.62
N GLU A 164 -6.27 12.42 -7.03
CA GLU A 164 -7.54 12.95 -6.52
C GLU A 164 -8.66 12.93 -7.57
N ASP A 165 -8.33 13.25 -8.83
CA ASP A 165 -9.31 13.36 -9.94
C ASP A 165 -9.84 12.01 -10.43
N ASN A 166 -9.07 10.92 -10.29
CA ASN A 166 -9.43 9.63 -10.89
C ASN A 166 -9.66 8.50 -9.87
N VAL A 167 -9.33 8.69 -8.61
CA VAL A 167 -9.41 7.64 -7.58
C VAL A 167 -10.82 7.04 -7.47
N ASN A 168 -11.86 7.85 -7.60
CA ASN A 168 -13.25 7.40 -7.51
C ASN A 168 -13.64 6.45 -8.66
N GLN A 169 -13.00 6.59 -9.84
CA GLN A 169 -13.20 5.65 -10.95
C GLN A 169 -12.68 4.26 -10.62
N TYR A 170 -11.54 4.17 -9.93
CA TYR A 170 -11.00 2.91 -9.45
C TYR A 170 -11.85 2.31 -8.32
N LEU A 171 -12.23 3.13 -7.33
CA LEU A 171 -13.01 2.68 -6.17
C LEU A 171 -14.44 2.24 -6.52
N ALA A 172 -14.97 2.67 -7.66
CA ALA A 172 -16.27 2.21 -8.17
C ALA A 172 -16.26 0.76 -8.68
N LEU A 173 -15.10 0.16 -8.92
CA LEU A 173 -14.98 -1.21 -9.41
C LEU A 173 -15.14 -2.22 -8.26
N GLN A 174 -15.99 -3.24 -8.46
CA GLN A 174 -16.30 -4.26 -7.44
C GLN A 174 -15.08 -5.08 -6.99
N ASN A 175 -14.09 -5.23 -7.86
CA ASN A 175 -12.85 -5.96 -7.59
C ASN A 175 -11.70 -5.05 -7.15
N VAL A 176 -11.96 -3.80 -6.78
CA VAL A 176 -11.00 -2.90 -6.11
C VAL A 176 -11.34 -2.80 -4.64
N ILE A 177 -10.36 -3.05 -3.77
CA ILE A 177 -10.54 -2.98 -2.32
C ILE A 177 -10.15 -1.62 -1.76
N CYS A 178 -9.08 -1.05 -2.29
CA CYS A 178 -8.57 0.28 -1.94
C CYS A 178 -7.68 0.78 -3.09
N ALA A 179 -7.26 2.04 -3.04
CA ALA A 179 -6.36 2.63 -4.03
C ALA A 179 -5.15 3.28 -3.35
N GLY A 180 -3.97 3.17 -3.96
CA GLY A 180 -2.73 3.75 -3.45
C GLY A 180 -2.52 5.19 -3.92
N GLY A 181 -2.38 6.12 -2.98
CA GLY A 181 -2.24 7.53 -3.25
C GLY A 181 -0.92 8.14 -2.80
N THR A 182 -0.11 8.64 -3.74
CA THR A 182 1.10 9.42 -3.42
C THR A 182 0.82 10.93 -3.33
N TRP A 183 -0.28 11.40 -3.92
CA TRP A 183 -0.65 12.82 -3.94
C TRP A 183 -1.01 13.37 -2.57
N LEU A 184 -1.43 12.49 -1.63
CA LEU A 184 -1.79 12.84 -0.26
C LEU A 184 -0.61 13.40 0.55
N THR A 185 0.61 13.02 0.19
CA THR A 185 1.82 13.32 0.96
C THR A 185 2.92 13.91 0.09
N PRO A 186 2.72 15.12 -0.47
CA PRO A 186 3.71 15.77 -1.32
C PRO A 186 5.01 16.00 -0.54
N LYS A 187 6.14 15.52 -1.09
CA LYS A 187 7.46 15.59 -0.47
C LYS A 187 7.81 17.02 -0.02
N SER A 188 7.54 18.00 -0.86
CA SER A 188 7.86 19.41 -0.57
C SER A 188 7.07 19.99 0.61
N LEU A 189 5.87 19.48 0.90
CA LEU A 189 5.09 19.89 2.07
C LEU A 189 5.64 19.22 3.34
N MET A 190 6.00 17.93 3.27
CA MET A 190 6.62 17.22 4.39
C MET A 190 7.95 17.84 4.79
N GLU A 191 8.84 18.15 3.83
CA GLU A 191 10.15 18.80 4.07
C GLU A 191 10.04 20.16 4.75
N LYS A 192 8.94 20.87 4.52
CA LYS A 192 8.66 22.19 5.11
C LYS A 192 7.81 22.13 6.39
N GLY A 193 7.37 20.95 6.79
CA GLY A 193 6.48 20.78 7.94
C GLY A 193 5.08 21.42 7.76
N HIS A 194 4.59 21.56 6.52
CA HIS A 194 3.27 22.11 6.22
C HIS A 194 2.17 21.07 6.41
N TRP A 195 2.00 20.61 7.65
CA TRP A 195 1.03 19.59 8.02
C TRP A 195 -0.42 20.05 7.84
N ASP A 196 -0.70 21.33 8.01
CA ASP A 196 -1.96 21.99 7.70
C ASP A 196 -2.40 21.78 6.26
N LYS A 197 -1.48 21.96 5.31
CA LYS A 197 -1.76 21.74 3.88
C LYS A 197 -1.96 20.27 3.53
N ILE A 198 -1.20 19.38 4.17
CA ILE A 198 -1.42 17.92 4.02
C ILE A 198 -2.78 17.54 4.57
N HIS A 199 -3.18 18.10 5.70
CA HIS A 199 -4.51 17.91 6.29
C HIS A 199 -5.62 18.36 5.32
N GLU A 200 -5.49 19.54 4.71
CA GLU A 200 -6.44 20.04 3.70
C GLU A 200 -6.58 19.10 2.50
N ILE A 201 -5.45 18.56 1.99
CA ILE A 201 -5.45 17.58 0.89
C ILE A 201 -6.16 16.29 1.35
N ALA A 202 -5.83 15.79 2.53
CA ALA A 202 -6.38 14.56 3.07
C ALA A 202 -7.88 14.64 3.39
N GLN A 203 -8.39 15.81 3.76
CA GLN A 203 -9.82 16.02 4.02
C GLN A 203 -10.70 15.93 2.76
N ARG A 204 -10.16 16.21 1.58
CA ARG A 204 -10.91 16.13 0.31
C ARG A 204 -11.09 14.70 -0.21
N CYS A 205 -10.42 13.73 0.38
CA CYS A 205 -10.49 12.31 0.01
C CYS A 205 -11.45 11.53 1.00
#